data_b24d10736b88f086974a5096b459400c
#
_entry.id   b24d10736b88f086974a5096b459400c
#
_cell.length_a   1.000
_cell.length_b   1.000
_cell.length_c   1.000
_cell.angle_alpha   90.00
_cell.angle_beta   90.00
_cell.angle_gamma   90.00
#
_symmetry.space_group_name_H-M   'P 1'
#
loop_
_entity.id
_entity.type
_entity.pdbx_description
1 polymer ?
#
loop_
_entity_poly.entity_id
_entity_poly.type
_entity_poly.pdbx_seq_one_letter_code
_entity_poly.pdbx_strand_id
1 'polypeptide(L)'
;IYKIAETITPELIERKVCVLNQSLKQDFNINKPKIAILGLNPHSGDNGVIGQEENQLIKPTISSINERGILVYGPYAADGFFGSEAYKQFDGVLAMYHDQGLAPFKALTFGNGVNFTAGLNHIRTSPDHGTAFDITGKGKANSDSFKEAVFTGIKIFKNRNEYKELTQNVLRPKKQSTF
;
A
#
# COMPACT_ATOMS: atom_id res chain seq x y z
N ILE A 1 17.91 -9.47 0.86
CA ILE A 1 16.83 -10.42 1.21
C ILE A 1 17.10 -11.06 2.58
N TYR A 2 18.28 -11.61 2.86
CA TYR A 2 18.55 -12.38 4.10
C TYR A 2 18.30 -11.64 5.42
N LYS A 3 18.30 -10.30 5.44
CA LYS A 3 18.00 -9.50 6.63
C LYS A 3 16.52 -9.08 6.76
N ILE A 4 15.66 -9.44 5.83
CA ILE A 4 14.27 -8.94 5.83
C ILE A 4 13.53 -9.44 7.07
N ALA A 5 13.63 -10.72 7.40
CA ALA A 5 12.97 -11.30 8.56
C ALA A 5 13.38 -10.61 9.88
N GLU A 6 14.66 -10.25 10.02
CA GLU A 6 15.17 -9.54 11.20
C GLU A 6 14.70 -8.08 11.27
N THR A 7 14.35 -7.48 10.12
CA THR A 7 13.97 -6.06 10.02
C THR A 7 12.48 -5.83 10.22
N ILE A 8 11.65 -6.83 9.89
CA ILE A 8 10.19 -6.73 10.02
C ILE A 8 9.81 -6.84 11.50
N THR A 9 9.19 -5.79 12.02
CA THR A 9 8.66 -5.74 13.38
C THR A 9 7.19 -5.34 13.37
N PRO A 10 6.42 -5.62 14.46
CA PRO A 10 5.04 -5.16 14.59
C PRO A 10 4.92 -3.65 14.38
N GLU A 11 5.80 -2.86 14.99
CA GLU A 11 5.79 -1.39 14.91
C GLU A 11 6.06 -0.89 13.48
N LEU A 12 6.92 -1.59 12.73
CA LEU A 12 7.18 -1.26 11.33
C LEU A 12 5.95 -1.52 10.47
N ILE A 13 5.31 -2.68 10.65
CA ILE A 13 4.07 -3.03 9.93
C ILE A 13 2.97 -2.00 10.25
N GLU A 14 2.73 -1.74 11.53
CA GLU A 14 1.73 -0.76 11.98
C GLU A 14 1.96 0.62 11.36
N ARG A 15 3.19 1.11 11.44
CA ARG A 15 3.56 2.41 10.87
C ARG A 15 3.29 2.44 9.36
N LYS A 16 3.64 1.39 8.63
CA LYS A 16 3.41 1.33 7.18
C LYS A 16 1.92 1.22 6.83
N VAL A 17 1.17 0.44 7.59
CA VAL A 17 -0.29 0.36 7.44
C VAL A 17 -0.96 1.71 7.72
N CYS A 18 -0.56 2.41 8.79
CA CYS A 18 -1.11 3.72 9.12
C CYS A 18 -0.85 4.74 7.99
N VAL A 19 0.37 4.77 7.45
CA VAL A 19 0.72 5.66 6.33
C VAL A 19 -0.10 5.30 5.08
N LEU A 20 -0.22 4.01 4.75
CA LEU A 20 -1.00 3.54 3.61
C LEU A 20 -2.50 3.89 3.78
N ASN A 21 -3.07 3.57 4.94
CA ASN A 21 -4.48 3.87 5.24
C ASN A 21 -4.78 5.38 5.17
N GLN A 22 -3.91 6.21 5.73
CA GLN A 22 -4.07 7.66 5.67
C GLN A 22 -3.97 8.18 4.23
N SER A 23 -3.01 7.67 3.46
CA SER A 23 -2.85 8.02 2.06
C SER A 23 -4.06 7.61 1.21
N LEU A 24 -4.57 6.39 1.39
CA LEU A 24 -5.77 5.93 0.70
C LEU A 24 -6.98 6.83 0.99
N LYS A 25 -7.11 7.34 2.20
CA LYS A 25 -8.17 8.28 2.57
C LYS A 25 -7.98 9.65 1.95
N GLN A 26 -6.84 10.29 2.18
CA GLN A 26 -6.62 11.69 1.81
C GLN A 26 -6.18 11.89 0.37
N ASP A 27 -5.38 10.95 -0.17
CA ASP A 27 -4.76 11.10 -1.49
C ASP A 27 -5.60 10.43 -2.59
N PHE A 28 -6.34 9.36 -2.23
CA PHE A 28 -7.15 8.58 -3.16
C PHE A 28 -8.66 8.65 -2.89
N ASN A 29 -9.07 9.41 -1.87
CA ASN A 29 -10.48 9.67 -1.51
C ASN A 29 -11.29 8.39 -1.22
N ILE A 30 -10.68 7.42 -0.52
CA ILE A 30 -11.30 6.16 -0.13
C ILE A 30 -11.65 6.21 1.36
N ASN A 31 -12.94 6.31 1.70
CA ASN A 31 -13.38 6.53 3.08
C ASN A 31 -13.06 5.37 4.04
N LYS A 32 -13.20 4.12 3.59
CA LYS A 32 -12.98 2.91 4.39
C LYS A 32 -12.04 1.95 3.64
N PRO A 33 -10.75 2.26 3.54
CA PRO A 33 -9.81 1.45 2.79
C PRO A 33 -9.70 0.04 3.33
N LYS A 34 -9.69 -0.95 2.44
CA LYS A 34 -9.36 -2.35 2.75
C LYS A 34 -7.92 -2.60 2.34
N ILE A 35 -7.09 -2.98 3.29
CA ILE A 35 -5.66 -3.20 3.07
C ILE A 35 -5.37 -4.70 3.21
N ALA A 36 -4.75 -5.29 2.20
CA ALA A 36 -4.19 -6.63 2.28
C ALA A 36 -2.74 -6.57 2.75
N ILE A 37 -2.36 -7.49 3.63
CA ILE A 37 -0.97 -7.73 4.01
C ILE A 37 -0.54 -9.08 3.43
N LEU A 38 0.58 -9.10 2.74
CA LEU A 38 1.18 -10.35 2.26
C LEU A 38 2.00 -11.02 3.37
N GLY A 39 2.08 -12.33 3.32
CA GLY A 39 3.00 -13.09 4.18
C GLY A 39 4.45 -12.82 3.80
N LEU A 40 5.35 -13.04 4.73
CA LEU A 40 6.79 -12.98 4.50
C LEU A 40 7.27 -14.25 3.77
N ASN A 41 6.78 -15.39 4.26
CA ASN A 41 7.21 -16.71 3.80
C ASN A 41 6.33 -17.25 2.65
N PRO A 42 6.86 -18.15 1.82
CA PRO A 42 6.04 -18.92 0.89
C PRO A 42 4.86 -19.60 1.60
N HIS A 43 3.72 -19.71 0.91
CA HIS A 43 2.49 -20.28 1.46
C HIS A 43 2.03 -19.66 2.79
N SER A 44 2.43 -18.38 3.03
CA SER A 44 2.15 -17.69 4.31
C SER A 44 2.61 -18.49 5.55
N GLY A 45 3.80 -19.12 5.42
CA GLY A 45 4.46 -19.87 6.49
C GLY A 45 3.96 -21.31 6.69
N ASP A 46 2.94 -21.75 5.94
CA ASP A 46 2.33 -23.10 6.05
C ASP A 46 2.13 -23.54 7.52
N ASN A 47 1.36 -22.75 8.27
CA ASN A 47 1.11 -22.96 9.70
C ASN A 47 2.36 -23.06 10.58
N GLY A 48 3.49 -22.51 10.13
CA GLY A 48 4.75 -22.48 10.85
C GLY A 48 5.76 -23.55 10.41
N VAL A 49 5.45 -24.34 9.40
CA VAL A 49 6.38 -25.34 8.84
C VAL A 49 7.52 -24.66 8.06
N ILE A 50 7.20 -23.61 7.30
CA ILE A 50 8.19 -22.88 6.49
C ILE A 50 8.78 -21.70 7.25
N GLY A 51 7.98 -21.04 8.10
CA GLY A 51 8.40 -19.90 8.94
C GLY A 51 7.36 -19.58 9.97
N GLN A 52 7.77 -18.93 11.05
CA GLN A 52 6.91 -18.61 12.20
C GLN A 52 6.43 -17.14 12.19
N GLU A 53 6.98 -16.31 11.34
CA GLU A 53 6.76 -14.86 11.32
C GLU A 53 5.28 -14.51 11.12
N GLU A 54 4.56 -15.30 10.31
CA GLU A 54 3.12 -15.09 10.13
C GLU A 54 2.33 -15.31 11.41
N ASN A 55 2.64 -16.38 12.16
CA ASN A 55 1.91 -16.73 13.37
C ASN A 55 2.33 -15.90 14.57
N GLN A 56 3.63 -15.66 14.74
CA GLN A 56 4.18 -15.00 15.93
C GLN A 56 4.18 -13.48 15.82
N LEU A 57 4.20 -12.92 14.60
CA LEU A 57 4.37 -11.49 14.39
C LEU A 57 3.23 -10.88 13.56
N ILE A 58 2.98 -11.38 12.32
CA ILE A 58 2.11 -10.67 11.38
C ILE A 58 0.63 -10.77 11.79
N LYS A 59 0.12 -11.98 12.10
CA LYS A 59 -1.27 -12.17 12.53
C LYS A 59 -1.64 -11.40 13.80
N PRO A 60 -0.85 -11.43 14.88
CA PRO A 60 -1.13 -10.61 16.06
C PRO A 60 -1.13 -9.12 15.77
N THR A 61 -0.22 -8.65 14.91
CA THR A 61 -0.16 -7.24 14.50
C THR A 61 -1.42 -6.84 13.72
N ILE A 62 -1.89 -7.68 12.79
CA ILE A 62 -3.14 -7.44 12.05
C ILE A 62 -4.32 -7.32 13.02
N SER A 63 -4.42 -8.22 14.00
CA SER A 63 -5.50 -8.17 15.01
C SER A 63 -5.48 -6.85 15.79
N SER A 64 -4.32 -6.44 16.30
CA SER A 64 -4.15 -5.17 17.02
C SER A 64 -4.52 -3.95 16.15
N ILE A 65 -4.18 -3.95 14.87
CA ILE A 65 -4.53 -2.87 13.95
C ILE A 65 -6.05 -2.81 13.72
N ASN A 66 -6.71 -3.99 13.56
CA ASN A 66 -8.15 -4.08 13.36
C ASN A 66 -8.93 -3.58 14.58
N GLU A 67 -8.48 -3.84 15.81
CA GLU A 67 -9.07 -3.32 17.05
C GLU A 67 -9.10 -1.79 17.08
N ARG A 68 -8.19 -1.14 16.37
CA ARG A 68 -8.16 0.32 16.21
C ARG A 68 -9.01 0.84 15.04
N GLY A 69 -9.77 -0.04 14.38
CA GLY A 69 -10.72 0.32 13.33
C GLY A 69 -10.13 0.52 11.94
N ILE A 70 -8.91 0.06 11.68
CA ILE A 70 -8.31 0.02 10.34
C ILE A 70 -8.59 -1.35 9.73
N LEU A 71 -9.18 -1.42 8.55
CA LEU A 71 -9.55 -2.68 7.90
C LEU A 71 -8.35 -3.33 7.22
N VAL A 72 -7.74 -4.29 7.91
CA VAL A 72 -6.56 -5.01 7.45
C VAL A 72 -6.84 -6.51 7.42
N TYR A 73 -6.40 -7.16 6.36
CA TYR A 73 -6.66 -8.58 6.11
C TYR A 73 -5.36 -9.30 5.72
N GLY A 74 -5.27 -10.59 6.02
CA GLY A 74 -4.11 -11.43 5.71
C GLY A 74 -3.60 -12.18 6.96
N PRO A 75 -2.34 -12.62 6.96
CA PRO A 75 -1.39 -12.54 5.84
C PRO A 75 -1.76 -13.49 4.68
N TYR A 76 -1.61 -13.03 3.46
CA TYR A 76 -1.88 -13.82 2.26
C TYR A 76 -0.58 -14.36 1.64
N ALA A 77 -0.62 -15.59 1.14
CA ALA A 77 0.44 -16.11 0.27
C ALA A 77 0.47 -15.31 -1.04
N ALA A 78 1.61 -14.70 -1.36
CA ALA A 78 1.69 -13.72 -2.44
C ALA A 78 1.35 -14.32 -3.82
N ASP A 79 1.81 -15.52 -4.12
CA ASP A 79 1.55 -16.23 -5.37
C ASP A 79 0.06 -16.47 -5.59
N GLY A 80 -0.62 -17.06 -4.60
CA GLY A 80 -2.06 -17.31 -4.65
C GLY A 80 -2.88 -16.02 -4.66
N PHE A 81 -2.44 -14.99 -3.92
CA PHE A 81 -3.12 -13.71 -3.86
C PHE A 81 -3.16 -12.98 -5.21
N PHE A 82 -2.04 -12.94 -5.93
CA PHE A 82 -2.00 -12.35 -7.26
C PHE A 82 -2.55 -13.31 -8.33
N GLY A 83 -2.27 -14.61 -8.24
CA GLY A 83 -2.72 -15.60 -9.21
C GLY A 83 -4.24 -15.81 -9.26
N SER A 84 -4.93 -15.63 -8.13
CA SER A 84 -6.39 -15.70 -8.04
C SER A 84 -7.10 -14.37 -8.26
N GLU A 85 -6.37 -13.30 -8.58
CA GLU A 85 -6.89 -11.92 -8.68
C GLU A 85 -7.52 -11.38 -7.38
N ALA A 86 -7.24 -12.00 -6.23
CA ALA A 86 -7.79 -11.57 -4.94
C ALA A 86 -7.45 -10.09 -4.62
N TYR A 87 -6.35 -9.57 -5.16
CA TYR A 87 -5.93 -8.18 -5.00
C TYR A 87 -7.01 -7.17 -5.44
N LYS A 88 -7.91 -7.56 -6.36
CA LYS A 88 -9.02 -6.69 -6.83
C LYS A 88 -10.05 -6.35 -5.75
N GLN A 89 -10.04 -7.06 -4.63
CA GLN A 89 -10.95 -6.85 -3.51
C GLN A 89 -10.43 -5.81 -2.49
N PHE A 90 -9.20 -5.30 -2.71
CA PHE A 90 -8.50 -4.41 -1.79
C PHE A 90 -8.14 -3.09 -2.46
N ASP A 91 -8.07 -2.05 -1.64
CA ASP A 91 -7.68 -0.71 -2.06
C ASP A 91 -6.17 -0.48 -1.94
N GLY A 92 -5.49 -1.31 -1.15
CA GLY A 92 -4.05 -1.28 -0.98
C GLY A 92 -3.49 -2.64 -0.58
N VAL A 93 -2.25 -2.88 -0.97
CA VAL A 93 -1.52 -4.11 -0.64
C VAL A 93 -0.19 -3.74 0.01
N LEU A 94 0.08 -4.26 1.20
CA LEU A 94 1.37 -4.13 1.86
C LEU A 94 2.20 -5.38 1.60
N ALA A 95 3.25 -5.24 0.82
CA ALA A 95 4.24 -6.28 0.59
C ALA A 95 5.36 -6.21 1.64
N MET A 96 5.95 -7.36 2.00
CA MET A 96 7.00 -7.45 3.00
C MET A 96 8.37 -7.06 2.46
N TYR A 97 8.57 -7.15 1.15
CA TYR A 97 9.80 -6.76 0.50
C TYR A 97 9.56 -6.30 -0.95
N HIS A 98 10.56 -5.64 -1.50
CA HIS A 98 10.47 -4.92 -2.76
C HIS A 98 9.89 -5.76 -3.90
N ASP A 99 10.48 -6.90 -4.25
CA ASP A 99 10.09 -7.67 -5.43
C ASP A 99 8.76 -8.38 -5.25
N GLN A 100 8.36 -8.70 -4.00
CA GLN A 100 7.05 -9.29 -3.71
C GLN A 100 5.90 -8.38 -4.17
N GLY A 101 6.09 -7.07 -4.10
CA GLY A 101 5.11 -6.08 -4.54
C GLY A 101 5.36 -5.61 -5.97
N LEU A 102 6.61 -5.28 -6.32
CA LEU A 102 6.92 -4.63 -7.60
C LEU A 102 6.91 -5.58 -8.79
N ALA A 103 7.25 -6.85 -8.62
CA ALA A 103 7.18 -7.80 -9.75
C ALA A 103 5.75 -7.95 -10.28
N PRO A 104 4.73 -8.29 -9.44
CA PRO A 104 3.34 -8.34 -9.90
C PRO A 104 2.81 -6.97 -10.32
N PHE A 105 3.18 -5.88 -9.62
CA PHE A 105 2.77 -4.53 -10.00
C PHE A 105 3.17 -4.20 -11.44
N LYS A 106 4.42 -4.41 -11.81
CA LYS A 106 4.92 -4.13 -13.16
C LYS A 106 4.27 -5.03 -14.23
N ALA A 107 4.00 -6.28 -13.88
CA ALA A 107 3.29 -7.19 -14.77
C ALA A 107 1.83 -6.76 -15.02
N LEU A 108 1.17 -6.19 -14.02
CA LEU A 108 -0.22 -5.75 -14.11
C LEU A 108 -0.39 -4.36 -14.74
N THR A 109 0.56 -3.45 -14.54
CA THR A 109 0.44 -2.05 -15.00
C THR A 109 0.93 -1.82 -16.42
N PHE A 110 1.65 -2.77 -17.01
CA PHE A 110 2.16 -2.68 -18.39
C PHE A 110 2.87 -1.35 -18.71
N GLY A 111 3.63 -0.82 -17.77
CA GLY A 111 4.37 0.44 -17.93
C GLY A 111 3.61 1.73 -17.62
N ASN A 112 2.33 1.66 -17.25
CA ASN A 112 1.53 2.82 -16.84
C ASN A 112 1.56 3.07 -15.32
N GLY A 113 2.44 2.39 -14.59
CA GLY A 113 2.60 2.55 -13.16
C GLY A 113 3.14 3.92 -12.78
N VAL A 114 2.70 4.42 -11.61
CA VAL A 114 3.19 5.66 -11.02
C VAL A 114 3.81 5.37 -9.66
N ASN A 115 5.03 5.81 -9.46
CA ASN A 115 5.67 5.80 -8.16
C ASN A 115 5.19 7.02 -7.37
N PHE A 116 4.51 6.78 -6.25
CA PHE A 116 4.02 7.80 -5.33
C PHE A 116 4.62 7.59 -3.95
N THR A 117 5.08 8.67 -3.31
CA THR A 117 5.62 8.60 -1.95
C THR A 117 4.56 9.04 -0.94
N ALA A 118 3.96 8.08 -0.25
CA ALA A 118 3.00 8.33 0.82
C ALA A 118 3.67 8.87 2.09
N GLY A 119 2.90 9.60 2.89
CA GLY A 119 3.36 10.12 4.20
C GLY A 119 4.22 11.39 4.14
N LEU A 120 4.38 12.00 2.98
CA LEU A 120 5.04 13.30 2.85
C LEU A 120 4.03 14.45 2.90
N ASN A 121 4.44 15.60 3.46
CA ASN A 121 3.66 16.83 3.40
C ASN A 121 3.54 17.37 1.96
N HIS A 122 4.54 17.12 1.13
CA HIS A 122 4.53 17.43 -0.29
C HIS A 122 4.14 16.22 -1.13
N ILE A 123 3.56 16.47 -2.30
CA ILE A 123 3.21 15.41 -3.24
C ILE A 123 4.42 15.10 -4.09
N ARG A 124 4.85 13.84 -4.09
CA ARG A 124 5.92 13.34 -4.92
C ARG A 124 5.42 12.16 -5.75
N THR A 125 5.28 12.36 -7.03
CA THR A 125 5.00 11.34 -8.04
C THR A 125 6.15 11.26 -9.03
N SER A 126 6.39 10.09 -9.58
CA SER A 126 7.35 9.88 -10.66
C SER A 126 6.93 8.71 -11.54
N PRO A 127 7.38 8.66 -12.80
CA PRO A 127 7.22 7.47 -13.62
C PRO A 127 7.83 6.23 -12.95
N ASP A 128 7.26 5.08 -13.20
CA ASP A 128 7.76 3.78 -12.71
C ASP A 128 8.61 3.08 -13.78
N HIS A 129 9.57 3.77 -14.35
CA HIS A 129 10.54 3.18 -15.28
C HIS A 129 11.97 3.41 -14.80
N GLY A 130 12.89 2.54 -15.26
CA GLY A 130 14.33 2.69 -15.01
C GLY A 130 14.95 3.82 -15.85
N THR A 131 16.26 3.92 -15.80
CA THR A 131 17.06 4.95 -16.47
C THR A 131 17.01 4.88 -17.99
N ALA A 132 16.60 3.74 -18.57
CA ALA A 132 16.39 3.53 -20.01
C ALA A 132 17.59 3.98 -20.87
N PHE A 133 18.81 3.73 -20.42
CA PHE A 133 20.05 4.09 -21.15
C PHE A 133 20.12 3.50 -22.55
N ASP A 134 19.49 2.36 -22.76
CA ASP A 134 19.43 1.64 -24.05
C ASP A 134 18.70 2.43 -25.16
N ILE A 135 17.79 3.32 -24.80
CA ILE A 135 17.02 4.17 -25.73
C ILE A 135 17.42 5.65 -25.70
N THR A 136 18.42 6.00 -24.91
CA THR A 136 18.90 7.38 -24.77
C THR A 136 19.34 7.95 -26.11
N GLY A 137 18.83 9.14 -26.48
CA GLY A 137 19.15 9.82 -27.73
C GLY A 137 18.49 9.24 -29.00
N LYS A 138 17.69 8.16 -28.87
CA LYS A 138 17.06 7.50 -30.04
C LYS A 138 15.65 8.02 -30.37
N GLY A 139 15.11 8.96 -29.62
CA GLY A 139 13.74 9.48 -29.83
C GLY A 139 12.62 8.44 -29.63
N LYS A 140 12.89 7.34 -28.93
CA LYS A 140 11.95 6.21 -28.75
C LYS A 140 11.26 6.18 -27.39
N ALA A 141 11.50 7.18 -26.53
CA ALA A 141 10.91 7.22 -25.21
C ALA A 141 9.39 7.40 -25.28
N ASN A 142 8.65 6.55 -24.54
CA ASN A 142 7.21 6.73 -24.35
C ASN A 142 6.97 7.70 -23.19
N SER A 143 6.18 8.75 -23.43
CA SER A 143 5.87 9.78 -22.44
C SER A 143 4.67 9.44 -21.54
N ASP A 144 3.98 8.32 -21.75
CA ASP A 144 2.71 8.03 -21.08
C ASP A 144 2.87 7.88 -19.56
N SER A 145 3.87 7.15 -19.10
CA SER A 145 4.16 7.03 -17.67
C SER A 145 4.48 8.38 -17.00
N PHE A 146 5.13 9.30 -17.72
CA PHE A 146 5.38 10.65 -17.22
C PHE A 146 4.07 11.46 -17.12
N LYS A 147 3.21 11.40 -18.14
CA LYS A 147 1.89 12.05 -18.13
C LYS A 147 1.04 11.51 -16.97
N GLU A 148 1.00 10.18 -16.79
CA GLU A 148 0.28 9.56 -15.69
C GLU A 148 0.79 10.03 -14.32
N ALA A 149 2.11 10.18 -14.16
CA ALA A 149 2.68 10.72 -12.92
C ALA A 149 2.24 12.17 -12.66
N VAL A 150 2.18 13.02 -13.69
CA VAL A 150 1.70 14.41 -13.58
C VAL A 150 0.20 14.45 -13.23
N PHE A 151 -0.64 13.70 -13.96
CA PHE A 151 -2.07 13.67 -13.68
C PHE A 151 -2.39 13.10 -12.31
N THR A 152 -1.67 12.07 -11.88
CA THR A 152 -1.78 11.51 -10.52
C THR A 152 -1.43 12.55 -9.47
N GLY A 153 -0.35 13.30 -9.65
CA GLY A 153 0.04 14.39 -8.74
C GLY A 153 -1.04 15.46 -8.63
N ILE A 154 -1.63 15.89 -9.75
CA ILE A 154 -2.74 16.86 -9.78
C ILE A 154 -3.98 16.31 -9.06
N LYS A 155 -4.33 15.03 -9.31
CA LYS A 155 -5.48 14.37 -8.66
C LYS A 155 -5.28 14.31 -7.14
N ILE A 156 -4.10 13.91 -6.68
CA ILE A 156 -3.76 13.86 -5.25
C ILE A 156 -3.86 15.26 -4.62
N PHE A 157 -3.38 16.29 -5.31
CA PHE A 157 -3.49 17.66 -4.80
C PHE A 157 -4.95 18.08 -4.58
N LYS A 158 -5.82 17.79 -5.52
CA LYS A 158 -7.26 18.08 -5.41
C LYS A 158 -7.89 17.30 -4.27
N ASN A 159 -7.62 15.99 -4.19
CA ASN A 159 -8.15 15.12 -3.13
C ASN A 159 -7.70 15.56 -1.73
N ARG A 160 -6.43 15.97 -1.55
CA ARG A 160 -5.93 16.48 -0.26
C ARG A 160 -6.64 17.75 0.18
N ASN A 161 -6.91 18.67 -0.74
CA ASN A 161 -7.65 19.89 -0.44
C ASN A 161 -9.09 19.58 -0.03
N GLU A 162 -9.78 18.75 -0.80
CA GLU A 162 -11.14 18.29 -0.48
C GLU A 162 -11.19 17.57 0.88
N TYR A 163 -10.28 16.62 1.12
CA TYR A 163 -10.19 15.90 2.39
C TYR A 163 -9.97 16.86 3.56
N LYS A 164 -9.11 17.86 3.40
CA LYS A 164 -8.86 18.88 4.42
C LYS A 164 -10.13 19.71 4.71
N GLU A 165 -10.85 20.15 3.68
CA GLU A 165 -12.10 20.88 3.83
C GLU A 165 -13.16 20.05 4.56
N LEU A 166 -13.36 18.81 4.15
CA LEU A 166 -14.34 17.89 4.75
C LEU A 166 -14.00 17.52 6.20
N THR A 167 -12.73 17.53 6.60
CA THR A 167 -12.30 17.12 7.95
C THR A 167 -12.07 18.28 8.92
N GLN A 168 -12.11 19.55 8.48
CA GLN A 168 -11.91 20.71 9.35
C GLN A 168 -12.99 20.89 10.42
N ASN A 169 -14.26 20.58 10.10
CA ASN A 169 -15.41 20.81 10.98
C ASN A 169 -16.28 19.55 11.13
N VAL A 170 -15.67 18.44 11.48
CA VAL A 170 -16.41 17.19 11.67
C VAL A 170 -17.34 17.29 12.87
N LEU A 171 -18.64 17.04 12.68
CA LEU A 171 -19.60 16.90 13.76
C LEU A 171 -19.18 15.72 14.66
N ARG A 172 -18.86 16.03 15.92
CA ARG A 172 -18.56 14.98 16.90
C ARG A 172 -19.87 14.40 17.42
N PRO A 173 -20.10 13.07 17.40
CA PRO A 173 -21.29 12.49 18.03
C PRO A 173 -21.30 12.86 19.51
N LYS A 174 -22.45 13.33 20.01
CA LYS A 174 -22.66 13.53 21.45
C LYS A 174 -22.44 12.17 22.13
N LYS A 175 -21.52 12.11 23.11
CA LYS A 175 -21.49 10.96 24.01
C LYS A 175 -22.88 10.82 24.64
N GLN A 176 -23.57 9.71 24.35
CA GLN A 176 -24.77 9.38 25.11
C GLN A 176 -24.33 9.21 26.57
N SER A 177 -24.83 10.11 27.45
CA SER A 177 -24.73 9.91 28.87
C SER A 177 -25.53 8.65 29.20
N THR A 178 -24.87 7.56 29.49
CA THR A 178 -25.54 6.41 30.16
C THR A 178 -26.03 6.88 31.52
N PHE A 179 -27.35 6.93 31.62
CA PHE A 179 -28.04 7.02 32.93
C PHE A 179 -27.95 5.68 33.62
#